data_6597affdf6e5deed5c5f67a012f60840
#
_entry.id   6597affdf6e5deed5c5f67a012f60840
#
_cell.length_a   1.000
_cell.length_b   1.000
_cell.length_c   1.000
_cell.angle_alpha   90.00
_cell.angle_beta   90.00
_cell.angle_gamma   90.00
#
_symmetry.space_group_name_H-M   'P 1'
#
loop_
_entity.id
_entity.type
_entity.pdbx_description
1 polymer ?
#
loop_
_entity_poly.entity_id
_entity_poly.type
_entity_poly.pdbx_seq_one_letter_code
_entity_poly.pdbx_strand_id
1 'polypeptide(L)'
;MDDIESNSSIKMPRLLTAALGLGSETGEFVEIVKKMVLQGKPASEDNIFHMKRELGDIMWYWTTACASLGLDPFEVINENQKKLEARYGEKFEVDRSEHRKDGDL
;
A
#
# COMPACT_ATOMS: atom_id res chain seq x y z
N MET A 1 5.55 24.88 -10.83
CA MET A 1 5.14 24.69 -9.41
C MET A 1 4.12 25.70 -8.95
N ASP A 2 4.26 26.93 -9.38
CA ASP A 2 3.34 27.99 -8.93
C ASP A 2 1.89 27.70 -9.27
N ASP A 3 1.64 27.19 -10.48
CA ASP A 3 0.27 26.87 -10.90
C ASP A 3 -0.34 25.78 -10.05
N ILE A 4 0.48 24.80 -9.67
CA ILE A 4 0.03 23.68 -8.87
C ILE A 4 -0.22 24.12 -7.44
N GLU A 5 0.65 24.95 -6.91
CA GLU A 5 0.49 25.45 -5.56
C GLU A 5 -0.72 26.34 -5.41
N SER A 6 -1.03 27.12 -6.43
CA SER A 6 -2.20 28.01 -6.41
C SER A 6 -3.51 27.23 -6.54
N ASN A 7 -3.46 25.97 -6.92
CA ASN A 7 -4.59 25.06 -6.92
C ASN A 7 -4.76 24.38 -5.59
N SER A 8 -4.52 25.06 -4.65
CA SER A 8 -5.03 25.09 -3.31
C SER A 8 -5.27 23.82 -2.52
N SER A 9 -5.83 22.77 -3.05
CA SER A 9 -6.11 21.58 -2.26
C SER A 9 -4.97 20.59 -2.25
N ILE A 10 -3.97 20.77 -3.10
CA ILE A 10 -2.83 19.86 -3.17
C ILE A 10 -1.63 20.48 -2.46
N LYS A 11 -1.10 19.73 -1.50
CA LYS A 11 0.08 20.14 -0.75
C LYS A 11 1.32 19.52 -1.39
N MET A 12 1.83 20.14 -2.44
CA MET A 12 2.89 19.57 -3.27
C MET A 12 4.17 19.19 -2.52
N PRO A 13 4.74 20.03 -1.64
CA PRO A 13 5.97 19.61 -0.94
C PRO A 13 5.73 18.36 -0.10
N ARG A 14 4.59 18.28 0.54
CA ARG A 14 4.23 17.13 1.38
C ARG A 14 3.99 15.89 0.51
N LEU A 15 3.34 16.09 -0.62
CA LEU A 15 3.08 14.99 -1.56
C LEU A 15 4.38 14.42 -2.10
N LEU A 16 5.32 15.29 -2.44
CA LEU A 16 6.63 14.83 -2.93
C LEU A 16 7.35 14.01 -1.86
N THR A 17 7.35 14.49 -0.62
CA THR A 17 7.96 13.76 0.48
C THR A 17 7.30 12.39 0.65
N ALA A 18 5.98 12.34 0.59
CA ALA A 18 5.24 11.09 0.71
C ALA A 18 5.56 10.13 -0.44
N ALA A 19 5.65 10.65 -1.65
CA ALA A 19 5.95 9.83 -2.81
C ALA A 19 7.35 9.21 -2.72
N LEU A 20 8.33 10.02 -2.34
CA LEU A 20 9.70 9.53 -2.20
C LEU A 20 9.81 8.54 -1.05
N GLY A 21 9.15 8.83 0.07
CA GLY A 21 9.16 7.93 1.21
C GLY A 21 8.47 6.60 0.90
N LEU A 22 7.34 6.66 0.22
CA LEU A 22 6.61 5.46 -0.15
C LEU A 22 7.46 4.56 -1.04
N GLY A 23 8.13 5.13 -2.04
CA GLY A 23 9.00 4.38 -2.91
C GLY A 23 10.18 3.77 -2.17
N SER A 24 10.80 4.55 -1.29
CA SER A 24 11.95 4.11 -0.52
C SER A 24 11.59 2.96 0.42
N GLU A 25 10.50 3.08 1.17
CA GLU A 25 10.09 2.04 2.10
C GLU A 25 9.63 0.78 1.39
N THR A 26 8.94 0.94 0.26
CA THR A 26 8.56 -0.21 -0.56
C THR A 26 9.80 -0.95 -1.02
N GLY A 27 10.84 -0.23 -1.44
CA GLY A 27 12.10 -0.83 -1.84
C GLY A 27 12.78 -1.58 -0.71
N GLU A 28 12.75 -1.05 0.50
CA GLU A 28 13.32 -1.74 1.65
C GLU A 28 12.59 -3.03 1.97
N PHE A 29 11.26 -3.00 1.88
CA PHE A 29 10.46 -4.21 2.06
C PHE A 29 10.83 -5.27 1.01
N VAL A 30 10.91 -4.84 -0.25
CA VAL A 30 11.30 -5.74 -1.33
C VAL A 30 12.67 -6.35 -1.08
N GLU A 31 13.61 -5.57 -0.56
CA GLU A 31 14.96 -6.05 -0.28
C GLU A 31 14.96 -7.16 0.76
N ILE A 32 14.14 -7.03 1.80
CA ILE A 32 14.03 -8.07 2.81
C ILE A 32 13.50 -9.37 2.19
N VAL A 33 12.43 -9.28 1.43
CA VAL A 33 11.82 -10.43 0.77
C VAL A 33 12.79 -11.08 -0.19
N LYS A 34 13.49 -10.27 -0.96
CA LYS A 34 14.48 -10.74 -1.93
C LYS A 34 15.58 -11.55 -1.25
N LYS A 35 16.09 -11.06 -0.13
CA LYS A 35 17.13 -11.77 0.62
C LYS A 35 16.62 -13.10 1.19
N MET A 36 15.36 -13.11 1.62
CA MET A 36 14.77 -14.35 2.11
C MET A 36 14.69 -15.40 1.00
N VAL A 37 14.27 -14.98 -0.18
CA VAL A 37 14.08 -15.89 -1.31
C VAL A 37 15.40 -16.30 -1.94
N LEU A 38 16.26 -15.33 -2.24
CA LEU A 38 17.47 -15.59 -3.04
C LEU A 38 18.66 -16.04 -2.20
N GLN A 39 18.72 -15.64 -0.94
CA GLN A 39 19.85 -15.98 -0.08
C GLN A 39 19.48 -16.99 1.01
N GLY A 40 18.27 -17.53 0.95
CA GLY A 40 17.84 -18.52 1.91
C GLY A 40 17.74 -18.02 3.33
N LYS A 41 17.52 -16.72 3.52
CA LYS A 41 17.32 -16.17 4.85
C LYS A 41 16.00 -16.67 5.39
N PRO A 42 15.94 -17.08 6.66
CA PRO A 42 14.70 -17.64 7.20
C PRO A 42 13.65 -16.55 7.46
N ALA A 43 12.39 -16.97 7.45
CA ALA A 43 11.29 -16.12 7.90
C ALA A 43 11.27 -16.10 9.42
N SER A 44 12.34 -15.60 10.02
CA SER A 44 12.48 -15.55 11.47
C SER A 44 11.58 -14.47 12.07
N GLU A 45 11.40 -14.55 13.38
CA GLU A 45 10.62 -13.52 14.09
C GLU A 45 11.21 -12.14 13.87
N ASP A 46 12.53 -12.04 13.84
CA ASP A 46 13.21 -10.76 13.60
C ASP A 46 12.91 -10.21 12.21
N ASN A 47 12.98 -11.06 11.19
CA ASN A 47 12.69 -10.64 9.83
C ASN A 47 11.22 -10.26 9.65
N ILE A 48 10.33 -11.02 10.27
CA ILE A 48 8.91 -10.71 10.23
C ILE A 48 8.62 -9.39 10.93
N PHE A 49 9.25 -9.17 12.08
CA PHE A 49 9.10 -7.92 12.80
C PHE A 49 9.61 -6.75 11.98
N HIS A 50 10.74 -6.93 11.30
CA HIS A 50 11.31 -5.90 10.44
C HIS A 50 10.36 -5.55 9.29
N MET A 51 9.79 -6.58 8.65
CA MET A 51 8.83 -6.38 7.58
C MET A 51 7.57 -5.68 8.08
N LYS A 52 7.13 -6.03 9.29
CA LYS A 52 5.98 -5.37 9.91
C LYS A 52 6.22 -3.86 10.03
N ARG A 53 7.40 -3.48 10.45
CA ARG A 53 7.75 -2.06 10.58
C ARG A 53 7.79 -1.37 9.23
N GLU A 54 8.36 -2.02 8.22
CA GLU A 54 8.38 -1.45 6.89
C GLU A 54 6.98 -1.27 6.32
N LEU A 55 6.10 -2.25 6.54
CA LEU A 55 4.72 -2.13 6.10
C LEU A 55 4.00 -0.98 6.80
N GLY A 56 4.32 -0.77 8.07
CA GLY A 56 3.78 0.37 8.80
C GLY A 56 4.24 1.69 8.20
N ASP A 57 5.51 1.78 7.85
CA ASP A 57 6.05 2.99 7.23
C ASP A 57 5.43 3.24 5.86
N ILE A 58 5.22 2.18 5.09
CA ILE A 58 4.55 2.28 3.78
C ILE A 58 3.14 2.87 3.97
N MET A 59 2.41 2.36 4.96
CA MET A 59 1.06 2.87 5.23
C MET A 59 1.10 4.32 5.67
N TRP A 60 2.09 4.70 6.46
CA TRP A 60 2.26 6.09 6.87
C TRP A 60 2.41 7.03 5.69
N TYR A 61 3.31 6.68 4.77
CA TYR A 61 3.52 7.51 3.58
C TYR A 61 2.33 7.49 2.65
N TRP A 62 1.66 6.35 2.54
CA TRP A 62 0.45 6.24 1.73
C TRP A 62 -0.65 7.15 2.28
N THR A 63 -0.86 7.11 3.60
CA THR A 63 -1.85 7.96 4.25
C THR A 63 -1.50 9.43 4.09
N THR A 64 -0.21 9.75 4.22
CA THR A 64 0.27 11.13 4.02
C THR A 64 0.02 11.58 2.58
N ALA A 65 0.22 10.70 1.62
CA ALA A 65 -0.05 11.04 0.21
C ALA A 65 -1.54 11.34 0.01
N CYS A 66 -2.41 10.51 0.58
CA CYS A 66 -3.84 10.76 0.49
C CYS A 66 -4.18 12.14 1.06
N ALA A 67 -3.68 12.42 2.25
CA ALA A 67 -3.93 13.72 2.90
C ALA A 67 -3.40 14.88 2.07
N SER A 68 -2.24 14.69 1.46
CA SER A 68 -1.63 15.74 0.63
C SER A 68 -2.46 16.06 -0.59
N LEU A 69 -3.24 15.11 -1.08
CA LEU A 69 -4.13 15.27 -2.22
C LEU A 69 -5.54 15.68 -1.80
N GLY A 70 -5.79 15.79 -0.51
CA GLY A 70 -7.14 16.12 -0.03
C GLY A 70 -8.09 14.93 -0.15
N LEU A 71 -7.56 13.73 -0.16
CA LEU A 71 -8.37 12.51 -0.29
C LEU A 71 -8.56 11.82 1.05
N ASP A 72 -9.75 11.29 1.25
CA ASP A 72 -10.04 10.43 2.39
C ASP A 72 -9.47 9.04 2.10
N PRO A 73 -8.59 8.50 2.96
CA PRO A 73 -8.03 7.17 2.73
C PRO A 73 -9.07 6.08 2.54
N PHE A 74 -10.19 6.17 3.25
CA PHE A 74 -11.26 5.19 3.11
C PHE A 74 -11.93 5.24 1.74
N GLU A 75 -12.05 6.43 1.18
CA GLU A 75 -12.59 6.56 -0.17
C GLU A 75 -11.64 5.98 -1.21
N VAL A 76 -10.33 6.12 -0.98
CA VAL A 76 -9.34 5.52 -1.87
C VAL A 76 -9.45 4.00 -1.84
N ILE A 77 -9.62 3.45 -0.64
CA ILE A 77 -9.80 2.01 -0.48
C ILE A 77 -11.07 1.55 -1.17
N ASN A 78 -12.17 2.29 -1.00
CA ASN A 78 -13.44 1.97 -1.65
C ASN A 78 -13.34 2.00 -3.16
N GLU A 79 -12.64 2.98 -3.70
CA GLU A 79 -12.45 3.07 -5.14
C GLU A 79 -11.66 1.89 -5.68
N ASN A 80 -10.67 1.45 -4.92
CA ASN A 80 -9.90 0.26 -5.29
C ASN A 80 -10.79 -0.98 -5.27
N GLN A 81 -11.66 -1.08 -4.27
CA GLN A 81 -12.60 -2.18 -4.17
C GLN A 81 -13.50 -2.25 -5.41
N LYS A 82 -14.05 -1.12 -5.80
CA LYS A 82 -14.90 -1.04 -7.00
C LYS A 82 -14.14 -1.44 -8.24
N LYS A 83 -12.91 -0.98 -8.35
CA LYS A 83 -12.05 -1.30 -9.49
C LYS A 83 -11.81 -2.80 -9.58
N LEU A 84 -11.51 -3.43 -8.45
CA LEU A 84 -11.26 -4.86 -8.42
C LEU A 84 -12.52 -5.66 -8.75
N GLU A 85 -13.67 -5.24 -8.22
CA GLU A 85 -14.94 -5.89 -8.54
C GLU A 85 -15.28 -5.78 -10.02
N ALA A 86 -15.05 -4.61 -10.61
CA ALA A 86 -15.31 -4.41 -12.02
C ALA A 86 -14.37 -5.25 -12.89
N ARG A 87 -13.10 -5.36 -12.48
CA ARG A 87 -12.10 -6.09 -13.25
C ARG A 87 -12.27 -7.60 -13.15
N TYR A 88 -12.56 -8.11 -11.97
CA TYR A 88 -12.65 -9.56 -11.74
C TYR A 88 -14.08 -10.08 -11.68
N GLY A 89 -15.02 -9.22 -11.38
CA GLY A 89 -16.44 -9.53 -11.44
C GLY A 89 -16.82 -10.80 -10.71
N GLU A 90 -17.54 -11.67 -11.41
CA GLU A 90 -18.05 -12.91 -10.84
C GLU A 90 -16.93 -13.83 -10.36
N LYS A 91 -15.81 -13.83 -11.06
CA LYS A 91 -14.66 -14.64 -10.66
C LYS A 91 -14.13 -14.25 -9.31
N PHE A 92 -14.08 -12.94 -9.04
CA PHE A 92 -13.64 -12.44 -7.76
C PHE A 92 -14.57 -12.89 -6.63
N GLU A 93 -15.86 -12.86 -6.90
CA GLU A 93 -16.86 -13.30 -5.93
C GLU A 93 -16.74 -14.80 -5.64
N VAL A 94 -16.51 -15.59 -6.67
CA VAL A 94 -16.32 -17.02 -6.52
C VAL A 94 -15.09 -17.32 -5.67
N ASP A 95 -13.99 -16.65 -5.95
CA ASP A 95 -12.76 -16.82 -5.18
C ASP A 95 -12.96 -16.48 -3.71
N ARG A 96 -13.63 -15.39 -3.45
CA ARG A 96 -13.92 -14.99 -2.07
C ARG A 96 -14.79 -16.04 -1.36
N SER A 97 -15.78 -16.54 -2.06
CA SER A 97 -16.66 -17.54 -1.50
C SER A 97 -15.91 -18.82 -1.15
N GLU A 98 -15.02 -19.25 -2.02
CA GLU A 98 -14.21 -20.44 -1.78
C GLU A 98 -13.23 -20.24 -0.63
N HIS A 99 -12.61 -19.10 -0.57
CA HIS A 99 -11.72 -18.78 0.54
C HIS A 99 -12.46 -18.81 1.88
N ARG A 100 -13.67 -18.34 1.87
CA ARG A 100 -14.48 -18.37 3.08
C ARG A 100 -14.74 -19.80 3.54
N LYS A 101 -15.05 -20.69 2.60
CA LYS A 101 -15.30 -22.08 2.93
C LYS A 101 -14.06 -22.76 3.49
N ASP A 102 -12.92 -22.53 2.85
CA ASP A 102 -11.66 -23.14 3.23
C ASP A 102 -11.08 -22.53 4.48
N GLY A 103 -11.08 -21.22 4.53
CA GLY A 103 -10.48 -20.50 5.63
C GLY A 103 -11.40 -20.25 6.80
N ASP A 104 -12.65 -20.59 6.62
CA ASP A 104 -13.63 -20.44 7.65
C ASP A 104 -13.87 -18.98 8.04
N LEU A 105 -13.85 -18.16 7.07
CA LEU A 105 -14.08 -16.74 7.28
C LEU A 105 -15.39 -16.28 6.63
#